data_683e2593c3f20a3c263e286e44e2ff6a
#
_entry.id   683e2593c3f20a3c263e286e44e2ff6a
#
_cell.length_a   1.000
_cell.length_b   1.000
_cell.length_c   1.000
_cell.angle_alpha   90.00
_cell.angle_beta   90.00
_cell.angle_gamma   90.00
#
_symmetry.space_group_name_H-M   'P 1'
#
loop_
_entity.id
_entity.type
_entity.pdbx_description
1 polymer ?
#
loop_
_entity_poly.entity_id
_entity_poly.type
_entity_poly.pdbx_seq_one_letter_code
_entity_poly.pdbx_strand_id
1 'polypeptide(L)'
;YLLERPQGHLTDIKITADSTGRLKVWTDRSTQVRLFDGEELLQEHQADGYIEMLVENPTLWNAEKPYLYTVELRCAGERIIQRVGFRDIGISDRLELCINHTPVKLKGVNHHDTSPQNGWCMTWEEWKRDVLLMKSLGINCVRTSHYPPHPEFLNLCDELGMYIMLETDLESHGVLRRNPNVEYCYDVESLDWPCRRPEWKAAFLERMQRAYHRDKNHASVVLWSTGNESGFGENQ
;
A
#
# COMPACT_ATOMS: atom_id res chain seq x y z
N TYR A 1 -2.73 19.56 -4.17
CA TYR A 1 -3.94 19.98 -4.89
C TYR A 1 -5.13 20.06 -3.94
N LEU A 2 -6.16 20.82 -4.32
CA LEU A 2 -7.44 20.87 -3.61
C LEU A 2 -8.43 19.98 -4.38
N LEU A 3 -9.16 19.15 -3.63
CA LEU A 3 -10.21 18.28 -4.16
C LEU A 3 -11.55 18.72 -3.54
N GLU A 4 -12.48 19.19 -4.37
CA GLU A 4 -13.85 19.38 -3.96
C GLU A 4 -14.61 18.06 -4.05
N ARG A 5 -15.29 17.69 -2.96
CA ARG A 5 -16.12 16.48 -2.89
C ARG A 5 -17.56 16.82 -2.52
N PRO A 6 -18.54 16.08 -3.04
CA PRO A 6 -19.94 16.35 -2.74
C PRO A 6 -20.25 16.15 -1.25
N GLN A 7 -21.25 16.87 -0.76
CA GLN A 7 -21.78 16.61 0.58
C GLN A 7 -22.29 15.17 0.65
N GLY A 8 -21.86 14.42 1.66
CA GLY A 8 -22.20 13.00 1.79
C GLY A 8 -21.30 12.05 1.00
N HIS A 9 -20.12 12.51 0.54
CA HIS A 9 -19.09 11.64 -0.06
C HIS A 9 -18.63 10.52 0.88
N LEU A 10 -18.05 9.46 0.33
CA LEU A 10 -17.42 8.39 1.10
C LEU A 10 -16.17 8.90 1.79
N THR A 11 -16.02 8.67 3.10
CA THR A 11 -14.81 9.06 3.84
C THR A 11 -13.77 7.96 3.93
N ASP A 12 -14.23 6.70 3.93
CA ASP A 12 -13.34 5.53 3.89
C ASP A 12 -13.96 4.40 3.07
N ILE A 13 -13.08 3.66 2.40
CA ILE A 13 -13.41 2.45 1.65
C ILE A 13 -12.38 1.39 2.01
N LYS A 14 -12.85 0.18 2.35
CA LYS A 14 -11.97 -0.98 2.47
C LYS A 14 -12.47 -2.07 1.54
N ILE A 15 -11.56 -2.62 0.73
CA ILE A 15 -11.84 -3.71 -0.19
C ILE A 15 -10.84 -4.82 0.06
N THR A 16 -11.32 -6.05 0.18
CA THR A 16 -10.48 -7.24 0.22
C THR A 16 -10.99 -8.27 -0.78
N ALA A 17 -10.08 -8.93 -1.48
CA ALA A 17 -10.39 -9.96 -2.44
C ALA A 17 -9.45 -11.15 -2.24
N ASP A 18 -9.98 -12.32 -1.90
CA ASP A 18 -9.20 -13.52 -1.60
C ASP A 18 -9.20 -14.53 -2.77
N SER A 19 -8.32 -15.54 -2.70
CA SER A 19 -8.16 -16.54 -3.76
C SER A 19 -9.39 -17.43 -3.96
N THR A 20 -10.32 -17.44 -3.01
CA THR A 20 -11.60 -18.18 -3.16
C THR A 20 -12.65 -17.42 -3.98
N GLY A 21 -12.31 -16.20 -4.42
CA GLY A 21 -13.20 -15.34 -5.19
C GLY A 21 -14.11 -14.45 -4.34
N ARG A 22 -13.93 -14.41 -3.03
CA ARG A 22 -14.72 -13.54 -2.16
C ARG A 22 -14.16 -12.12 -2.23
N LEU A 23 -15.00 -11.21 -2.68
CA LEU A 23 -14.76 -9.77 -2.66
C LEU A 23 -15.62 -9.15 -1.57
N LYS A 24 -14.99 -8.49 -0.62
CA LYS A 24 -15.67 -7.80 0.49
C LYS A 24 -15.41 -6.31 0.40
N VAL A 25 -16.47 -5.52 0.48
CA VAL A 25 -16.42 -4.06 0.40
C VAL A 25 -17.09 -3.49 1.65
N TRP A 26 -16.35 -2.64 2.36
CA TRP A 26 -16.86 -1.82 3.46
C TRP A 26 -16.90 -0.37 3.03
N THR A 27 -18.02 0.29 3.35
CA THR A 27 -18.23 1.72 3.09
C THR A 27 -18.82 2.37 4.34
N ASP A 28 -18.63 3.66 4.51
CA ASP A 28 -19.21 4.40 5.64
C ASP A 28 -20.61 4.95 5.34
N ARG A 29 -21.15 4.67 4.13
CA ARG A 29 -22.47 5.12 3.67
C ARG A 29 -23.10 4.13 2.73
N SER A 30 -24.42 4.25 2.53
CA SER A 30 -25.13 3.51 1.50
C SER A 30 -24.55 3.80 0.11
N THR A 31 -24.07 2.78 -0.58
CA THR A 31 -23.24 2.91 -1.78
C THR A 31 -23.65 1.85 -2.81
N GLN A 32 -23.86 2.28 -4.05
CA GLN A 32 -23.94 1.34 -5.17
C GLN A 32 -22.55 0.82 -5.48
N VAL A 33 -22.40 -0.50 -5.48
CA VAL A 33 -21.14 -1.20 -5.75
C VAL A 33 -21.30 -2.06 -7.00
N ARG A 34 -20.43 -1.85 -7.98
CA ARG A 34 -20.41 -2.57 -9.26
C ARG A 34 -19.05 -3.20 -9.45
N LEU A 35 -19.03 -4.49 -9.80
CA LEU A 35 -17.82 -5.26 -10.08
C LEU A 35 -17.75 -5.55 -11.57
N PHE A 36 -16.57 -5.28 -12.16
CA PHE A 36 -16.30 -5.51 -13.58
C PHE A 36 -15.07 -6.41 -13.77
N ASP A 37 -15.12 -7.21 -14.83
CA ASP A 37 -13.97 -7.86 -15.45
C ASP A 37 -13.74 -7.23 -16.82
N GLY A 38 -12.68 -6.44 -16.96
CA GLY A 38 -12.50 -5.56 -18.10
C GLY A 38 -13.68 -4.59 -18.24
N GLU A 39 -14.43 -4.70 -19.34
CA GLU A 39 -15.64 -3.91 -19.61
C GLU A 39 -16.94 -4.63 -19.19
N GLU A 40 -16.88 -5.92 -18.88
CA GLU A 40 -18.02 -6.74 -18.50
C GLU A 40 -18.47 -6.46 -17.07
N LEU A 41 -19.73 -6.09 -16.88
CA LEU A 41 -20.36 -5.97 -15.55
C LEU A 41 -20.69 -7.38 -15.03
N LEU A 42 -19.96 -7.80 -13.99
CA LEU A 42 -20.21 -9.10 -13.35
C LEU A 42 -21.35 -9.05 -12.34
N GLN A 43 -21.33 -8.03 -11.47
CA GLN A 43 -22.30 -7.89 -10.38
C GLN A 43 -22.56 -6.41 -10.05
N GLU A 44 -23.79 -6.15 -9.56
CA GLU A 44 -24.18 -4.84 -9.05
C GLU A 44 -25.03 -5.00 -7.80
N HIS A 45 -24.71 -4.29 -6.73
CA HIS A 45 -25.39 -4.35 -5.44
C HIS A 45 -25.45 -2.99 -4.76
N GLN A 46 -26.37 -2.88 -3.78
CA GLN A 46 -26.39 -1.78 -2.84
C GLN A 46 -25.74 -2.24 -1.53
N ALA A 47 -24.70 -1.55 -1.07
CA ALA A 47 -24.04 -1.80 0.19
C ALA A 47 -24.47 -0.76 1.23
N ASP A 48 -25.06 -1.22 2.33
CA ASP A 48 -25.36 -0.38 3.49
C ASP A 48 -24.31 -0.63 4.58
N GLY A 49 -23.09 -0.12 4.34
CA GLY A 49 -21.92 -0.30 5.18
C GLY A 49 -21.06 -1.50 4.83
N TYR A 50 -21.62 -2.58 4.27
CA TYR A 50 -20.91 -3.81 3.90
C TYR A 50 -21.62 -4.58 2.81
N ILE A 51 -20.83 -5.20 1.92
CA ILE A 51 -21.30 -6.20 0.96
C ILE A 51 -20.22 -7.26 0.72
N GLU A 52 -20.62 -8.48 0.49
CA GLU A 52 -19.78 -9.58 0.00
C GLU A 52 -20.31 -10.07 -1.35
N MET A 53 -19.40 -10.17 -2.32
CA MET A 53 -19.66 -10.70 -3.66
C MET A 53 -18.77 -11.92 -3.91
N LEU A 54 -19.22 -12.87 -4.71
CA LEU A 54 -18.46 -14.06 -5.08
C LEU A 54 -18.22 -14.07 -6.59
N VAL A 55 -16.95 -14.17 -6.98
CA VAL A 55 -16.51 -14.43 -8.36
C VAL A 55 -16.07 -15.89 -8.44
N GLU A 56 -16.75 -16.68 -9.24
CA GLU A 56 -16.39 -18.09 -9.44
C GLU A 56 -15.08 -18.19 -10.24
N ASN A 57 -14.09 -18.92 -9.71
CA ASN A 57 -12.79 -19.14 -10.35
C ASN A 57 -12.10 -17.85 -10.80
N PRO A 58 -11.81 -16.88 -9.90
CA PRO A 58 -11.24 -15.62 -10.30
C PRO A 58 -9.81 -15.81 -10.87
N THR A 59 -9.45 -14.96 -11.81
CA THR A 59 -8.04 -14.83 -12.20
C THR A 59 -7.28 -14.14 -11.07
N LEU A 60 -6.32 -14.86 -10.48
CA LEU A 60 -5.58 -14.37 -9.31
C LEU A 60 -4.49 -13.37 -9.70
N TRP A 61 -4.30 -12.38 -8.84
CA TRP A 61 -3.21 -11.41 -8.95
C TRP A 61 -1.92 -11.94 -8.31
N ASN A 62 -0.80 -11.79 -8.98
CA ASN A 62 0.54 -11.87 -8.43
C ASN A 62 1.49 -11.02 -9.28
N ALA A 63 2.77 -10.85 -8.87
CA ALA A 63 3.72 -9.98 -9.58
C ALA A 63 4.08 -10.46 -10.99
N GLU A 64 3.92 -11.76 -11.31
CA GLU A 64 4.16 -12.34 -12.63
C GLU A 64 2.93 -12.25 -13.54
N LYS A 65 1.73 -12.29 -12.95
CA LYS A 65 0.43 -12.22 -13.63
C LYS A 65 -0.49 -11.24 -12.90
N PRO A 66 -0.31 -9.93 -13.09
CA PRO A 66 -1.01 -8.89 -12.33
C PRO A 66 -2.42 -8.64 -12.89
N TYR A 67 -3.31 -9.60 -12.71
CA TYR A 67 -4.69 -9.47 -13.18
C TYR A 67 -5.53 -8.64 -12.21
N LEU A 68 -6.23 -7.63 -12.73
CA LEU A 68 -7.02 -6.70 -11.93
C LEU A 68 -8.46 -6.60 -12.44
N TYR A 69 -9.38 -6.76 -11.52
CA TYR A 69 -10.80 -6.41 -11.67
C TYR A 69 -11.01 -4.92 -11.33
N THR A 70 -12.20 -4.42 -11.62
CA THR A 70 -12.57 -3.03 -11.30
C THR A 70 -13.80 -3.01 -10.41
N VAL A 71 -13.70 -2.33 -9.26
CA VAL A 71 -14.84 -2.00 -8.42
C VAL A 71 -15.18 -0.53 -8.63
N GLU A 72 -16.39 -0.27 -9.08
CA GLU A 72 -16.95 1.08 -9.16
C GLU A 72 -17.89 1.30 -7.98
N LEU A 73 -17.69 2.40 -7.25
CA LEU A 73 -18.55 2.83 -6.15
C LEU A 73 -19.22 4.15 -6.50
N ARG A 74 -20.52 4.24 -6.26
CA ARG A 74 -21.29 5.47 -6.47
C ARG A 74 -22.06 5.83 -5.21
N CYS A 75 -21.82 7.03 -4.70
CA CYS A 75 -22.45 7.57 -3.50
C CYS A 75 -22.57 9.10 -3.62
N ALA A 76 -23.75 9.66 -3.33
CA ALA A 76 -23.98 11.11 -3.27
C ALA A 76 -23.46 11.91 -4.48
N GLY A 77 -23.54 11.35 -5.69
CA GLY A 77 -23.01 11.97 -6.92
C GLY A 77 -21.50 11.76 -7.14
N GLU A 78 -20.79 11.15 -6.20
CA GLU A 78 -19.39 10.74 -6.36
C GLU A 78 -19.31 9.39 -7.07
N ARG A 79 -18.28 9.26 -7.93
CA ARG A 79 -17.90 7.99 -8.58
C ARG A 79 -16.45 7.68 -8.27
N ILE A 80 -16.19 6.54 -7.64
CA ILE A 80 -14.85 6.09 -7.29
C ILE A 80 -14.58 4.80 -8.05
N ILE A 81 -13.40 4.69 -8.64
CA ILE A 81 -12.89 3.51 -9.33
C ILE A 81 -11.74 2.95 -8.52
N GLN A 82 -11.83 1.69 -8.11
CA GLN A 82 -10.76 0.97 -7.43
C GLN A 82 -10.40 -0.30 -8.22
N ARG A 83 -9.11 -0.43 -8.57
CA ARG A 83 -8.59 -1.67 -9.15
C ARG A 83 -8.36 -2.68 -8.04
N VAL A 84 -8.71 -3.94 -8.25
CA VAL A 84 -8.70 -4.98 -7.23
C VAL A 84 -8.09 -6.27 -7.80
N GLY A 85 -7.12 -6.83 -7.08
CA GLY A 85 -6.55 -8.14 -7.39
C GLY A 85 -7.01 -9.19 -6.38
N PHE A 86 -7.55 -10.30 -6.85
CA PHE A 86 -7.85 -11.46 -6.00
C PHE A 86 -6.56 -12.16 -5.62
N ARG A 87 -6.22 -12.17 -4.33
CA ARG A 87 -5.00 -12.79 -3.83
C ARG A 87 -5.08 -13.13 -2.35
N ASP A 88 -4.30 -14.12 -1.96
CA ASP A 88 -3.98 -14.40 -0.56
C ASP A 88 -2.53 -14.08 -0.26
N ILE A 89 -2.30 -13.57 0.95
CA ILE A 89 -0.96 -13.34 1.51
C ILE A 89 -0.90 -14.13 2.81
N GLY A 90 0.12 -14.95 2.98
CA GLY A 90 0.26 -15.77 4.17
C GLY A 90 1.70 -16.19 4.44
N ILE A 91 1.91 -16.86 5.56
CA ILE A 91 3.17 -17.47 5.93
C ILE A 91 2.93 -18.98 6.01
N SER A 92 3.78 -19.78 5.34
CA SER A 92 3.72 -21.23 5.39
C SER A 92 4.22 -21.77 6.74
N ASP A 93 3.96 -23.07 7.01
CA ASP A 93 4.51 -23.76 8.19
C ASP A 93 6.05 -23.78 8.20
N ARG A 94 6.69 -23.53 7.07
CA ARG A 94 8.15 -23.39 6.94
C ARG A 94 8.64 -21.95 7.12
N LEU A 95 7.76 -21.04 7.54
CA LEU A 95 8.03 -19.59 7.68
C LEU A 95 8.39 -18.90 6.35
N GLU A 96 7.85 -19.38 5.24
CA GLU A 96 8.03 -18.78 3.91
C GLU A 96 6.84 -17.83 3.62
N LEU A 97 7.12 -16.66 3.08
CA LEU A 97 6.07 -15.79 2.56
C LEU A 97 5.41 -16.47 1.36
N CYS A 98 4.10 -16.56 1.38
CA CYS A 98 3.29 -17.14 0.30
C CYS A 98 2.36 -16.11 -0.31
N ILE A 99 2.25 -16.12 -1.63
CA ILE A 99 1.21 -15.45 -2.39
C ILE A 99 0.40 -16.52 -3.11
N ASN A 100 -0.93 -16.50 -2.91
CA ASN A 100 -1.83 -17.53 -3.43
C ASN A 100 -1.36 -18.95 -3.08
N HIS A 101 -0.99 -19.15 -1.82
CA HIS A 101 -0.49 -20.42 -1.25
C HIS A 101 0.84 -20.92 -1.85
N THR A 102 1.48 -20.14 -2.72
CA THR A 102 2.77 -20.47 -3.33
C THR A 102 3.89 -19.68 -2.66
N PRO A 103 4.96 -20.34 -2.15
CA PRO A 103 6.10 -19.65 -1.59
C PRO A 103 6.76 -18.72 -2.61
N VAL A 104 7.05 -17.49 -2.20
CA VAL A 104 7.70 -16.50 -3.04
C VAL A 104 8.98 -16.00 -2.39
N LYS A 105 10.03 -15.82 -3.21
CA LYS A 105 11.27 -15.16 -2.79
C LYS A 105 11.23 -13.73 -3.27
N LEU A 106 11.23 -12.78 -2.32
CA LEU A 106 11.33 -11.37 -2.64
C LEU A 106 12.76 -11.03 -3.09
N LYS A 107 12.88 -10.60 -4.34
CA LYS A 107 14.11 -10.03 -4.92
C LYS A 107 13.86 -8.53 -4.98
N GLY A 108 14.16 -7.85 -3.87
CA GLY A 108 13.74 -6.47 -3.64
C GLY A 108 14.85 -5.46 -3.73
N VAL A 109 14.45 -4.22 -3.98
CA VAL A 109 15.29 -3.01 -3.89
C VAL A 109 14.58 -1.94 -3.10
N ASN A 110 15.35 -1.00 -2.55
CA ASN A 110 14.82 0.25 -2.04
C ASN A 110 14.59 1.23 -3.21
N HIS A 111 13.51 1.99 -3.14
CA HIS A 111 13.18 3.00 -4.15
C HIS A 111 12.80 4.31 -3.46
N HIS A 112 13.41 5.40 -3.90
CA HIS A 112 13.03 6.75 -3.56
C HIS A 112 12.28 7.41 -4.73
N ASP A 113 11.21 8.16 -4.43
CA ASP A 113 10.50 8.99 -5.42
C ASP A 113 11.35 10.22 -5.77
N THR A 114 12.40 10.01 -6.58
CA THR A 114 13.32 11.08 -6.96
C THR A 114 13.85 10.91 -8.38
N SER A 115 13.92 12.00 -9.10
CA SER A 115 14.39 12.08 -10.49
C SER A 115 15.60 12.99 -10.59
N PRO A 116 16.63 12.66 -11.40
CA PRO A 116 17.77 13.53 -11.66
C PRO A 116 17.38 14.89 -12.27
N GLN A 117 16.27 14.94 -13.00
CA GLN A 117 15.79 16.13 -13.69
C GLN A 117 14.80 16.94 -12.85
N ASN A 118 13.86 16.24 -12.17
CA ASN A 118 12.70 16.85 -11.55
C ASN A 118 12.74 16.81 -10.01
N GLY A 119 13.81 16.25 -9.42
CA GLY A 119 13.91 16.05 -7.97
C GLY A 119 12.77 15.17 -7.45
N TRP A 120 12.04 15.65 -6.47
CA TRP A 120 10.93 14.92 -5.83
C TRP A 120 9.62 14.96 -6.61
N CYS A 121 9.58 15.65 -7.77
CA CYS A 121 8.39 15.77 -8.61
C CYS A 121 8.49 14.82 -9.80
N MET A 122 8.53 13.52 -9.54
CA MET A 122 8.55 12.51 -10.60
C MET A 122 7.27 12.53 -11.43
N THR A 123 7.41 12.18 -12.71
CA THR A 123 6.29 12.02 -13.65
C THR A 123 5.84 10.55 -13.70
N TRP A 124 4.65 10.33 -14.25
CA TRP A 124 4.13 8.97 -14.45
C TRP A 124 5.05 8.12 -15.34
N GLU A 125 5.64 8.73 -16.38
CA GLU A 125 6.58 8.07 -17.30
C GLU A 125 7.88 7.66 -16.59
N GLU A 126 8.36 8.47 -15.64
CA GLU A 126 9.55 8.15 -14.85
C GLU A 126 9.27 6.96 -13.92
N TRP A 127 8.17 6.95 -13.18
CA TRP A 127 7.77 5.79 -12.36
C TRP A 127 7.59 4.53 -13.20
N LYS A 128 6.90 4.63 -14.34
CA LYS A 128 6.71 3.49 -15.24
C LYS A 128 8.02 2.93 -15.75
N ARG A 129 8.95 3.81 -16.16
CA ARG A 129 10.29 3.41 -16.60
C ARG A 129 11.03 2.68 -15.50
N ASP A 130 10.99 3.18 -14.26
CA ASP A 130 11.65 2.57 -13.13
C ASP A 130 11.09 1.18 -12.82
N VAL A 131 9.77 1.02 -12.78
CA VAL A 131 9.13 -0.29 -12.57
C VAL A 131 9.50 -1.27 -13.68
N LEU A 132 9.44 -0.85 -14.95
CA LEU A 132 9.80 -1.71 -16.08
C LEU A 132 11.30 -2.09 -16.07
N LEU A 133 12.19 -1.17 -15.69
CA LEU A 133 13.61 -1.46 -15.54
C LEU A 133 13.84 -2.48 -14.43
N MET A 134 13.26 -2.29 -13.25
CA MET A 134 13.34 -3.24 -12.14
C MET A 134 12.87 -4.64 -12.56
N LYS A 135 11.74 -4.74 -13.24
CA LYS A 135 11.22 -6.03 -13.75
C LYS A 135 12.18 -6.67 -14.77
N SER A 136 12.76 -5.89 -15.67
CA SER A 136 13.72 -6.39 -16.66
C SER A 136 14.98 -7.00 -16.02
N LEU A 137 15.33 -6.55 -14.82
CA LEU A 137 16.45 -7.05 -14.00
C LEU A 137 16.05 -8.22 -13.08
N GLY A 138 14.80 -8.70 -13.18
CA GLY A 138 14.28 -9.80 -12.36
C GLY A 138 13.95 -9.40 -10.92
N ILE A 139 13.82 -8.10 -10.64
CA ILE A 139 13.34 -7.58 -9.37
C ILE A 139 11.81 -7.73 -9.33
N ASN A 140 11.27 -8.23 -8.21
CA ASN A 140 9.85 -8.44 -8.03
C ASN A 140 9.27 -7.72 -6.80
N CYS A 141 10.10 -7.02 -6.03
CA CYS A 141 9.68 -6.32 -4.82
C CYS A 141 10.37 -4.96 -4.70
N VAL A 142 9.62 -3.97 -4.21
CA VAL A 142 10.13 -2.64 -3.86
C VAL A 142 9.79 -2.32 -2.42
N ARG A 143 10.78 -1.87 -1.64
CA ARG A 143 10.56 -1.13 -0.39
C ARG A 143 10.50 0.36 -0.71
N THR A 144 9.40 1.01 -0.33
CA THR A 144 9.22 2.45 -0.56
C THR A 144 9.96 3.24 0.50
N SER A 145 11.26 3.35 0.36
CA SER A 145 12.16 3.96 1.33
C SER A 145 12.14 5.49 1.23
N HIS A 146 11.90 6.27 2.26
CA HIS A 146 11.48 5.88 3.60
C HIS A 146 10.18 6.60 3.94
N TYR A 147 9.18 6.48 3.06
CA TYR A 147 7.88 7.16 3.12
C TYR A 147 6.87 6.52 2.17
N PRO A 148 5.56 6.74 2.37
CA PRO A 148 4.55 6.31 1.41
C PRO A 148 4.78 7.02 0.06
N PRO A 149 4.85 6.27 -1.06
CA PRO A 149 5.15 6.83 -2.38
C PRO A 149 3.95 7.61 -2.93
N HIS A 150 4.12 8.24 -4.09
CA HIS A 150 2.98 8.80 -4.80
C HIS A 150 1.97 7.69 -5.15
N PRO A 151 0.64 7.91 -5.00
CA PRO A 151 -0.37 6.88 -5.27
C PRO A 151 -0.30 6.28 -6.69
N GLU A 152 0.07 7.07 -7.70
CA GLU A 152 0.23 6.56 -9.07
C GLU A 152 1.36 5.53 -9.21
N PHE A 153 2.39 5.59 -8.38
CA PHE A 153 3.41 4.54 -8.33
C PHE A 153 2.83 3.20 -7.88
N LEU A 154 1.93 3.22 -6.88
CA LEU A 154 1.25 2.00 -6.42
C LEU A 154 0.28 1.48 -7.48
N ASN A 155 -0.45 2.36 -8.18
CA ASN A 155 -1.29 1.97 -9.31
C ASN A 155 -0.48 1.24 -10.39
N LEU A 156 0.70 1.77 -10.74
CA LEU A 156 1.62 1.12 -11.69
C LEU A 156 2.13 -0.23 -11.18
N CYS A 157 2.41 -0.35 -9.88
CA CYS A 157 2.83 -1.61 -9.27
C CYS A 157 1.70 -2.65 -9.26
N ASP A 158 0.45 -2.23 -9.07
CA ASP A 158 -0.73 -3.09 -9.21
C ASP A 158 -0.88 -3.61 -10.64
N GLU A 159 -0.73 -2.72 -11.64
CA GLU A 159 -0.92 -3.02 -13.07
C GLU A 159 0.22 -3.81 -13.69
N LEU A 160 1.46 -3.45 -13.36
CA LEU A 160 2.65 -4.08 -13.94
C LEU A 160 3.14 -5.29 -13.15
N GLY A 161 2.63 -5.50 -11.93
CA GLY A 161 2.99 -6.61 -11.07
C GLY A 161 4.33 -6.40 -10.35
N MET A 162 4.30 -5.71 -9.22
CA MET A 162 5.44 -5.53 -8.31
C MET A 162 4.95 -5.69 -6.88
N TYR A 163 5.59 -6.53 -6.08
CA TYR A 163 5.28 -6.59 -4.65
C TYR A 163 5.81 -5.34 -3.95
N ILE A 164 5.03 -4.79 -3.04
CA ILE A 164 5.39 -3.58 -2.30
C ILE A 164 5.50 -3.88 -0.80
N MET A 165 6.64 -3.53 -0.21
CA MET A 165 6.79 -3.26 1.20
C MET A 165 6.60 -1.76 1.39
N LEU A 166 5.38 -1.37 1.77
CA LEU A 166 5.04 0.04 1.96
C LEU A 166 5.53 0.52 3.31
N GLU A 167 6.38 1.55 3.30
CA GLU A 167 6.96 2.13 4.50
C GLU A 167 6.29 3.45 4.86
N THR A 168 6.04 3.64 6.16
CA THR A 168 5.54 4.91 6.67
C THR A 168 6.69 5.93 6.82
N ASP A 169 6.37 7.21 6.81
CA ASP A 169 7.30 8.33 6.93
C ASP A 169 7.78 8.55 8.38
N LEU A 170 8.35 7.51 8.97
CA LEU A 170 8.87 7.53 10.32
C LEU A 170 10.38 7.24 10.32
N GLU A 171 11.15 8.26 10.64
CA GLU A 171 12.59 8.19 10.76
C GLU A 171 13.07 9.18 11.83
N SER A 172 13.78 8.72 12.85
CA SER A 172 14.11 9.56 14.01
C SER A 172 15.55 9.47 14.50
N HIS A 173 16.42 8.76 13.80
CA HIS A 173 17.82 8.59 14.20
C HIS A 173 18.58 9.90 14.37
N GLY A 174 18.25 10.93 13.57
CA GLY A 174 18.94 12.23 13.62
C GLY A 174 18.74 13.02 14.91
N VAL A 175 17.72 12.68 15.71
CA VAL A 175 17.40 13.39 16.96
C VAL A 175 18.48 13.15 18.03
N LEU A 176 19.12 11.98 18.04
CA LEU A 176 20.02 11.54 19.10
C LEU A 176 21.45 11.31 18.61
N ARG A 177 21.93 12.23 17.81
CA ARG A 177 23.31 12.21 17.36
C ARG A 177 24.26 12.46 18.53
N ARG A 178 25.01 11.44 18.96
CA ARG A 178 25.93 11.51 20.09
C ARG A 178 27.04 12.59 19.88
N ASN A 179 27.53 12.72 18.65
CA ASN A 179 28.50 13.69 18.27
C ASN A 179 28.14 14.32 16.92
N PRO A 180 27.84 15.64 16.85
CA PRO A 180 27.44 16.30 15.63
C PRO A 180 28.52 16.31 14.53
N ASN A 181 29.78 16.06 14.90
CA ASN A 181 30.94 16.04 13.99
C ASN A 181 31.28 14.63 13.50
N VAL A 182 30.59 13.62 13.98
CA VAL A 182 30.80 12.21 13.57
C VAL A 182 29.49 11.66 13.01
N GLU A 183 29.52 11.30 11.75
CA GLU A 183 28.38 10.67 11.10
C GLU A 183 28.12 9.27 11.71
N TYR A 184 26.83 8.91 11.85
CA TYR A 184 26.39 7.60 12.39
C TYR A 184 26.82 7.29 13.84
N CYS A 185 27.04 8.32 14.67
CA CYS A 185 27.30 8.15 16.09
C CYS A 185 26.04 8.45 16.92
N TYR A 186 25.16 7.45 17.09
CA TYR A 186 23.90 7.59 17.81
C TYR A 186 23.98 6.98 19.21
N ASP A 187 23.27 7.60 20.17
CA ASP A 187 23.09 7.03 21.50
C ASP A 187 21.87 6.09 21.52
N VAL A 188 22.11 4.83 21.20
CA VAL A 188 21.05 3.81 21.10
C VAL A 188 20.40 3.46 22.43
N GLU A 189 21.07 3.77 23.55
CA GLU A 189 20.56 3.53 24.91
C GLU A 189 19.78 4.71 25.48
N SER A 190 19.81 5.86 24.82
CA SER A 190 19.13 7.06 25.31
C SER A 190 17.62 6.85 25.44
N LEU A 191 17.07 7.34 26.55
CA LEU A 191 15.61 7.39 26.75
C LEU A 191 14.93 8.51 25.96
N ASP A 192 15.71 9.38 25.31
CA ASP A 192 15.18 10.50 24.52
C ASP A 192 14.75 10.09 23.11
N TRP A 193 14.94 8.84 22.71
CA TRP A 193 14.39 8.34 21.45
C TRP A 193 12.87 8.55 21.38
N PRO A 194 12.34 9.16 20.31
CA PRO A 194 10.89 9.36 20.14
C PRO A 194 10.07 8.07 20.31
N CYS A 195 10.60 6.92 19.90
CA CYS A 195 9.95 5.64 20.08
C CYS A 195 9.77 5.20 21.56
N ARG A 196 10.57 5.76 22.48
CA ARG A 196 10.53 5.47 23.94
C ARG A 196 9.77 6.51 24.74
N ARG A 197 9.36 7.62 24.11
CA ARG A 197 8.71 8.74 24.79
C ARG A 197 7.21 8.74 24.54
N PRO A 198 6.37 8.61 25.61
CA PRO A 198 4.92 8.48 25.46
C PRO A 198 4.25 9.62 24.68
N GLU A 199 4.78 10.83 24.75
CA GLU A 199 4.25 12.00 24.05
C GLU A 199 4.32 11.88 22.51
N TRP A 200 5.19 11.01 21.98
CA TRP A 200 5.32 10.77 20.54
C TRP A 200 4.40 9.64 20.02
N LYS A 201 3.76 8.88 20.91
CA LYS A 201 2.93 7.73 20.51
C LYS A 201 1.87 8.09 19.48
N ALA A 202 1.18 9.21 19.68
CA ALA A 202 0.14 9.65 18.74
C ALA A 202 0.72 9.91 17.33
N ALA A 203 1.91 10.52 17.24
CA ALA A 203 2.57 10.78 15.96
C ALA A 203 2.99 9.50 15.22
N PHE A 204 3.46 8.49 15.94
CA PHE A 204 3.78 7.17 15.37
C PHE A 204 2.54 6.48 14.80
N LEU A 205 1.48 6.40 15.60
CA LEU A 205 0.21 5.78 15.21
C LEU A 205 -0.43 6.51 14.03
N GLU A 206 -0.46 7.84 14.05
CA GLU A 206 -1.06 8.66 13.00
C GLU A 206 -0.39 8.43 11.64
N ARG A 207 0.94 8.39 11.58
CA ARG A 207 1.68 8.11 10.34
C ARG A 207 1.32 6.76 9.75
N MET A 208 1.34 5.71 10.57
CA MET A 208 0.96 4.38 10.13
C MET A 208 -0.50 4.30 9.70
N GLN A 209 -1.41 4.92 10.46
CA GLN A 209 -2.83 4.96 10.12
C GLN A 209 -3.07 5.68 8.78
N ARG A 210 -2.44 6.82 8.54
CA ARG A 210 -2.56 7.56 7.28
C ARG A 210 -2.09 6.74 6.09
N ALA A 211 -0.91 6.11 6.19
CA ALA A 211 -0.38 5.25 5.14
C ALA A 211 -1.34 4.08 4.88
N TYR A 212 -1.78 3.39 5.94
CA TYR A 212 -2.72 2.27 5.83
C TYR A 212 -4.04 2.68 5.20
N HIS A 213 -4.71 3.72 5.70
CA HIS A 213 -6.03 4.14 5.18
C HIS A 213 -5.96 4.58 3.73
N ARG A 214 -4.88 5.23 3.31
CA ARG A 214 -4.69 5.65 1.92
C ARG A 214 -4.50 4.45 0.98
N ASP A 215 -3.68 3.47 1.38
CA ASP A 215 -3.09 2.50 0.44
C ASP A 215 -3.54 1.05 0.68
N LYS A 216 -4.40 0.77 1.67
CA LYS A 216 -4.86 -0.59 2.05
C LYS A 216 -5.55 -1.38 0.95
N ASN A 217 -6.02 -0.72 -0.11
CA ASN A 217 -6.76 -1.35 -1.20
C ASN A 217 -5.87 -1.74 -2.40
N HIS A 218 -4.57 -1.42 -2.38
CA HIS A 218 -3.65 -1.79 -3.46
C HIS A 218 -3.31 -3.28 -3.44
N ALA A 219 -3.44 -3.94 -4.59
CA ALA A 219 -3.11 -5.35 -4.73
C ALA A 219 -1.61 -5.63 -4.55
N SER A 220 -0.75 -4.69 -4.92
CA SER A 220 0.71 -4.80 -4.83
C SER A 220 1.24 -4.73 -3.40
N VAL A 221 0.55 -4.07 -2.46
CA VAL A 221 1.01 -3.94 -1.08
C VAL A 221 0.86 -5.27 -0.34
N VAL A 222 1.97 -5.93 -0.06
CA VAL A 222 2.03 -7.24 0.59
C VAL A 222 2.66 -7.19 1.98
N LEU A 223 3.43 -6.14 2.27
CA LEU A 223 4.09 -5.92 3.55
C LEU A 223 3.94 -4.44 3.95
N TRP A 224 3.86 -4.22 5.26
CA TRP A 224 3.86 -2.89 5.86
C TRP A 224 5.09 -2.71 6.73
N SER A 225 5.83 -1.63 6.52
CA SER A 225 6.98 -1.24 7.32
C SER A 225 6.61 -0.04 8.21
N THR A 226 6.89 -0.16 9.49
CA THR A 226 6.55 0.87 10.48
C THR A 226 7.50 2.06 10.46
N GLY A 227 8.56 2.02 9.65
CA GLY A 227 9.50 3.12 9.46
C GLY A 227 10.95 2.67 9.34
N ASN A 228 11.83 3.65 9.18
CA ASN A 228 13.27 3.48 9.05
C ASN A 228 13.99 4.06 10.26
N GLU A 229 14.98 3.34 10.79
CA GLU A 229 15.92 3.80 11.82
C GLU A 229 15.27 4.62 12.96
N SER A 230 14.12 4.16 13.43
CA SER A 230 13.32 4.87 14.44
C SER A 230 13.60 4.44 15.88
N GLY A 231 14.57 3.53 16.06
CA GLY A 231 14.90 2.93 17.34
C GLY A 231 13.97 1.81 17.76
N PHE A 232 14.07 1.39 19.03
CA PHE A 232 13.26 0.33 19.63
C PHE A 232 12.57 0.86 20.88
N GLY A 233 11.25 0.85 20.91
CA GLY A 233 10.48 1.35 22.05
C GLY A 233 9.00 1.03 21.96
N GLU A 234 8.25 1.45 22.99
CA GLU A 234 6.82 1.13 23.12
C GLU A 234 5.92 1.77 22.06
N ASN A 235 6.42 2.76 21.32
CA ASN A 235 5.65 3.46 20.29
C ASN A 235 5.77 2.84 18.91
N GLN A 236 6.62 1.82 18.72
CA GLN A 236 6.91 1.25 17.40
C GLN A 236 6.26 -0.12 17.16
#